data_da831a9823062757841eeb34c2e73538
#
_entry.id   da831a9823062757841eeb34c2e73538
#
_cell.length_a   1.000
_cell.length_b   1.000
_cell.length_c   1.000
_cell.angle_alpha   90.00
_cell.angle_beta   90.00
_cell.angle_gamma   90.00
#
_symmetry.space_group_name_H-M   'P 1'
#
loop_
_entity.id
_entity.type
_entity.pdbx_description
1 polymer ?
#
loop_
_entity_poly.entity_id
_entity_poly.type
_entity_poly.pdbx_seq_one_letter_code
_entity_poly.pdbx_strand_id
1 'polypeptide(L)'
;MAGGKGTRLYPYSALLPKPLMPLGDVPVMELLLHQLRRAGVEEAYIAVNHLRHLIEAFFGDGSRMGMRLNYTLEDTPLGTAGAIGSVIDRLGERFIMANGDLLTSLDIAGMIRFHVRTGAHATMGVYPREVKIEFGLIEVDKDMRMRAYHEKPRYEHLVSMGIYVLDSAHVRPHVKPGIYLDMPDLLIRMAGAGSDIRCFQDQCFWLDIGRPEDFALAQEMYERDPKVFLGPDP
;
A
#
# COMPACT_ATOMS: atom_id res chain seq x y z
N MET A 1 6.65 -1.60 -2.67
CA MET A 1 7.43 -2.17 -1.54
C MET A 1 7.17 -3.67 -1.43
N ALA A 2 8.20 -4.51 -1.59
CA ALA A 2 8.07 -5.98 -1.67
C ALA A 2 9.04 -6.73 -0.74
N GLY A 3 9.70 -6.04 0.20
CA GLY A 3 10.79 -6.58 1.04
C GLY A 3 10.39 -7.21 2.37
N GLY A 4 9.11 -7.26 2.72
CA GLY A 4 8.64 -7.74 4.03
C GLY A 4 8.78 -9.26 4.21
N LYS A 5 9.22 -9.73 5.40
CA LYS A 5 9.36 -11.17 5.73
C LYS A 5 8.03 -11.93 5.82
N GLY A 6 6.89 -11.26 5.93
CA GLY A 6 5.56 -11.89 5.96
C GLY A 6 5.31 -12.88 7.10
N THR A 7 5.95 -12.71 8.27
CA THR A 7 5.93 -13.68 9.37
C THR A 7 4.54 -14.09 9.85
N ARG A 8 3.55 -13.22 9.71
CA ARG A 8 2.15 -13.48 10.07
C ARG A 8 1.42 -14.43 9.10
N LEU A 9 1.98 -14.65 7.90
CA LEU A 9 1.46 -15.60 6.89
C LEU A 9 2.19 -16.96 6.93
N TYR A 10 2.92 -17.26 8.00
CA TYR A 10 3.51 -18.59 8.17
C TYR A 10 2.41 -19.66 8.16
N PRO A 11 2.60 -20.84 7.46
CA PRO A 11 3.84 -21.31 6.86
C PRO A 11 4.08 -20.85 5.40
N TYR A 12 3.12 -20.23 4.73
CA TYR A 12 3.22 -19.87 3.30
C TYR A 12 4.41 -18.95 3.01
N SER A 13 4.62 -17.94 3.86
CA SER A 13 5.70 -16.97 3.71
C SER A 13 7.11 -17.52 3.97
N ALA A 14 7.23 -18.78 4.38
CA ALA A 14 8.53 -19.45 4.50
C ALA A 14 9.14 -19.77 3.12
N LEU A 15 8.31 -20.05 2.12
CA LEU A 15 8.72 -20.46 0.79
C LEU A 15 8.43 -19.43 -0.30
N LEU A 16 7.39 -18.61 -0.12
CA LEU A 16 6.97 -17.60 -1.08
C LEU A 16 6.97 -16.22 -0.43
N PRO A 17 7.58 -15.19 -1.06
CA PRO A 17 7.42 -13.82 -0.59
C PRO A 17 5.97 -13.39 -0.77
N LYS A 18 5.44 -12.56 0.14
CA LYS A 18 4.05 -12.08 0.10
C LYS A 18 3.58 -11.58 -1.26
N PRO A 19 4.37 -10.81 -2.03
CA PRO A 19 3.98 -10.35 -3.36
C PRO A 19 3.68 -11.47 -4.35
N LEU A 20 4.22 -12.67 -4.13
CA LEU A 20 3.97 -13.86 -4.96
C LEU A 20 2.88 -14.78 -4.41
N MET A 21 2.18 -14.41 -3.35
CA MET A 21 1.04 -15.18 -2.86
C MET A 21 -0.04 -15.25 -3.95
N PRO A 22 -0.49 -16.47 -4.33
CA PRO A 22 -1.39 -16.65 -5.46
C PRO A 22 -2.84 -16.29 -5.08
N LEU A 23 -3.52 -15.54 -5.94
CA LEU A 23 -4.98 -15.41 -5.96
C LEU A 23 -5.47 -16.10 -7.22
N GLY A 24 -6.05 -17.31 -7.08
CA GLY A 24 -6.20 -18.20 -8.22
C GLY A 24 -4.84 -18.56 -8.82
N ASP A 25 -4.62 -18.22 -10.07
CA ASP A 25 -3.38 -18.44 -10.83
C ASP A 25 -2.49 -17.19 -10.98
N VAL A 26 -2.87 -16.05 -10.36
CA VAL A 26 -2.19 -14.77 -10.50
C VAL A 26 -1.61 -14.31 -9.14
N PRO A 27 -0.33 -13.93 -9.05
CA PRO A 27 0.23 -13.33 -7.84
C PRO A 27 -0.40 -11.98 -7.49
N VAL A 28 -0.54 -11.71 -6.18
CA VAL A 28 -1.10 -10.43 -5.69
C VAL A 28 -0.42 -9.23 -6.32
N MET A 29 0.92 -9.20 -6.37
CA MET A 29 1.65 -8.07 -6.94
C MET A 29 1.43 -7.92 -8.44
N GLU A 30 1.15 -8.99 -9.18
CA GLU A 30 0.84 -8.92 -10.60
C GLU A 30 -0.45 -8.15 -10.85
N LEU A 31 -1.50 -8.39 -10.03
CA LEU A 31 -2.75 -7.64 -10.09
C LEU A 31 -2.52 -6.14 -9.85
N LEU A 32 -1.72 -5.79 -8.86
CA LEU A 32 -1.37 -4.39 -8.58
C LEU A 32 -0.59 -3.76 -9.75
N LEU A 33 0.38 -4.47 -10.32
CA LEU A 33 1.17 -3.98 -11.47
C LEU A 33 0.29 -3.76 -12.70
N HIS A 34 -0.67 -4.65 -12.98
CA HIS A 34 -1.66 -4.45 -14.05
C HIS A 34 -2.50 -3.19 -13.82
N GLN A 35 -2.95 -2.95 -12.59
CA GLN A 35 -3.71 -1.74 -12.27
C GLN A 35 -2.88 -0.47 -12.44
N LEU A 36 -1.62 -0.49 -12.00
CA LEU A 36 -0.68 0.62 -12.20
C LEU A 36 -0.42 0.87 -13.68
N ARG A 37 -0.21 -0.19 -14.47
CA ARG A 37 -0.02 -0.09 -15.92
C ARG A 37 -1.24 0.55 -16.61
N ARG A 38 -2.44 0.14 -16.24
CA ARG A 38 -3.70 0.73 -16.73
C ARG A 38 -3.87 2.19 -16.34
N ALA A 39 -3.34 2.58 -15.18
CA ALA A 39 -3.32 3.98 -14.75
C ALA A 39 -2.23 4.83 -15.45
N GLY A 40 -1.47 4.24 -16.38
CA GLY A 40 -0.44 4.94 -17.17
C GLY A 40 0.97 4.83 -16.63
N VAL A 41 1.22 3.98 -15.63
CA VAL A 41 2.59 3.75 -15.12
C VAL A 41 3.35 2.85 -16.08
N GLU A 42 4.50 3.29 -16.58
CA GLU A 42 5.33 2.57 -17.54
C GLU A 42 6.57 1.95 -16.92
N GLU A 43 7.01 2.46 -15.76
CA GLU A 43 8.20 2.01 -15.07
C GLU A 43 7.94 1.89 -13.57
N ALA A 44 8.45 0.82 -12.95
CA ALA A 44 8.37 0.63 -11.51
C ALA A 44 9.72 0.20 -10.93
N TYR A 45 10.00 0.68 -9.71
CA TYR A 45 11.12 0.27 -8.89
C TYR A 45 10.60 -0.61 -7.76
N ILE A 46 10.98 -1.88 -7.76
CA ILE A 46 10.54 -2.87 -6.78
C ILE A 46 11.64 -3.00 -5.72
N ALA A 47 11.37 -2.48 -4.53
CA ALA A 47 12.26 -2.67 -3.38
C ALA A 47 12.09 -4.09 -2.86
N VAL A 48 13.14 -4.89 -2.92
CA VAL A 48 13.19 -6.31 -2.57
C VAL A 48 14.25 -6.59 -1.52
N ASN A 49 13.98 -7.58 -0.67
CA ASN A 49 14.92 -8.07 0.34
C ASN A 49 14.84 -9.61 0.40
N HIS A 50 13.97 -10.14 1.27
CA HIS A 50 13.79 -11.56 1.47
C HIS A 50 13.23 -12.26 0.24
N LEU A 51 13.83 -13.39 -0.17
CA LEU A 51 13.43 -14.19 -1.34
C LEU A 51 13.36 -13.40 -2.67
N ARG A 52 14.18 -12.34 -2.80
CA ARG A 52 14.20 -11.46 -3.97
C ARG A 52 14.32 -12.22 -5.29
N HIS A 53 15.16 -13.28 -5.32
CA HIS A 53 15.41 -14.07 -6.52
C HIS A 53 14.13 -14.71 -7.08
N LEU A 54 13.13 -15.01 -6.24
CA LEU A 54 11.84 -15.53 -6.69
C LEU A 54 11.01 -14.42 -7.36
N ILE A 55 11.03 -13.21 -6.80
CA ILE A 55 10.33 -12.05 -7.40
C ILE A 55 10.96 -11.69 -8.73
N GLU A 56 12.29 -11.59 -8.79
CA GLU A 56 13.05 -11.30 -10.01
C GLU A 56 12.83 -12.39 -11.08
N ALA A 57 12.86 -13.68 -10.69
CA ALA A 57 12.63 -14.79 -11.62
C ALA A 57 11.20 -14.81 -12.17
N PHE A 58 10.20 -14.44 -11.37
CA PHE A 58 8.81 -14.45 -11.79
C PHE A 58 8.47 -13.28 -12.71
N PHE A 59 8.84 -12.06 -12.34
CA PHE A 59 8.44 -10.85 -13.07
C PHE A 59 9.43 -10.42 -14.16
N GLY A 60 10.70 -10.89 -14.09
CA GLY A 60 11.74 -10.53 -15.06
C GLY A 60 11.94 -9.01 -15.14
N ASP A 61 12.09 -8.50 -16.34
CA ASP A 61 12.22 -7.07 -16.65
C ASP A 61 10.86 -6.35 -16.81
N GLY A 62 9.74 -7.08 -16.66
CA GLY A 62 8.39 -6.56 -16.78
C GLY A 62 7.85 -6.47 -18.20
N SER A 63 8.62 -6.86 -19.22
CA SER A 63 8.20 -6.80 -20.63
C SER A 63 6.90 -7.54 -20.90
N ARG A 64 6.67 -8.68 -20.24
CA ARG A 64 5.42 -9.46 -20.33
C ARG A 64 4.17 -8.67 -19.90
N MET A 65 4.34 -7.67 -19.03
CA MET A 65 3.26 -6.83 -18.51
C MET A 65 3.22 -5.45 -19.20
N GLY A 66 4.07 -5.23 -20.22
CA GLY A 66 4.18 -3.95 -20.89
C GLY A 66 4.71 -2.83 -19.98
N MET A 67 5.49 -3.15 -18.96
CA MET A 67 6.13 -2.23 -18.03
C MET A 67 7.64 -2.49 -17.99
N ARG A 68 8.39 -1.53 -17.49
CA ARG A 68 9.80 -1.72 -17.14
C ARG A 68 9.92 -1.88 -15.62
N LEU A 69 10.46 -3.02 -15.19
CA LEU A 69 10.67 -3.30 -13.77
C LEU A 69 12.15 -3.21 -13.43
N ASN A 70 12.47 -2.41 -12.44
CA ASN A 70 13.79 -2.29 -11.85
C ASN A 70 13.74 -2.77 -10.41
N TYR A 71 14.77 -3.47 -9.97
CA TYR A 71 14.83 -4.02 -8.62
C TYR A 71 15.88 -3.26 -7.79
N THR A 72 15.49 -2.85 -6.60
CA THR A 72 16.41 -2.24 -5.63
C THR A 72 16.56 -3.16 -4.44
N LEU A 73 17.81 -3.56 -4.17
CA LEU A 73 18.14 -4.41 -3.03
C LEU A 73 18.23 -3.58 -1.76
N GLU A 74 17.55 -4.03 -0.73
CA GLU A 74 17.74 -3.55 0.64
C GLU A 74 18.57 -4.58 1.42
N ASP A 75 19.81 -4.26 1.74
CA ASP A 75 20.66 -5.13 2.58
C ASP A 75 20.12 -5.24 4.01
N THR A 76 19.50 -4.17 4.47
CA THR A 76 18.75 -4.09 5.73
C THR A 76 17.37 -3.52 5.47
N PRO A 77 16.33 -3.91 6.23
CA PRO A 77 15.01 -3.31 6.09
C PRO A 77 15.07 -1.78 6.28
N LEU A 78 14.61 -1.04 5.28
CA LEU A 78 14.63 0.44 5.30
C LEU A 78 13.28 1.06 5.67
N GLY A 79 12.28 0.25 6.03
CA GLY A 79 10.92 0.72 6.27
C GLY A 79 10.15 0.98 4.96
N THR A 80 8.93 1.45 5.07
CA THR A 80 8.03 1.61 3.92
C THR A 80 8.33 2.85 3.06
N ALA A 81 9.15 3.78 3.52
CA ALA A 81 9.57 4.97 2.78
C ALA A 81 11.09 5.05 2.52
N GLY A 82 11.92 4.32 3.27
CA GLY A 82 13.37 4.43 3.17
C GLY A 82 13.93 4.01 1.81
N ALA A 83 13.31 3.00 1.15
CA ALA A 83 13.69 2.60 -0.20
C ALA A 83 13.54 3.72 -1.23
N ILE A 84 12.62 4.68 -1.02
CA ILE A 84 12.46 5.86 -1.90
C ILE A 84 13.77 6.63 -1.97
N GLY A 85 14.50 6.75 -0.85
CA GLY A 85 15.79 7.46 -0.81
C GLY A 85 16.82 6.91 -1.78
N SER A 86 16.80 5.60 -2.06
CA SER A 86 17.74 4.95 -2.97
C SER A 86 17.41 5.17 -4.46
N VAL A 87 16.17 5.58 -4.78
CA VAL A 87 15.68 5.72 -6.15
C VAL A 87 15.19 7.13 -6.48
N ILE A 88 15.09 8.03 -5.52
CA ILE A 88 14.47 9.34 -5.66
C ILE A 88 15.02 10.17 -6.84
N ASP A 89 16.30 10.00 -7.18
CA ASP A 89 16.94 10.69 -8.31
C ASP A 89 16.56 10.11 -9.68
N ARG A 90 15.95 8.93 -9.70
CA ARG A 90 15.47 8.24 -10.91
C ARG A 90 13.98 8.36 -11.10
N LEU A 91 13.25 8.79 -10.06
CA LEU A 91 11.79 8.99 -10.12
C LEU A 91 11.47 10.31 -10.85
N GLY A 92 10.33 10.32 -11.58
CA GLY A 92 9.80 11.53 -12.20
C GLY A 92 9.37 12.59 -11.19
N GLU A 93 8.84 13.72 -11.68
CA GLU A 93 8.30 14.78 -10.82
C GLU A 93 7.25 14.25 -9.85
N ARG A 94 6.43 13.31 -10.30
CA ARG A 94 5.43 12.60 -9.52
C ARG A 94 5.63 11.11 -9.66
N PHE A 95 5.37 10.41 -8.59
CA PHE A 95 5.44 8.95 -8.59
C PHE A 95 4.38 8.35 -7.66
N ILE A 96 4.08 7.09 -7.90
CA ILE A 96 3.20 6.30 -7.03
C ILE A 96 4.07 5.42 -6.14
N MET A 97 3.82 5.46 -4.84
CA MET A 97 4.35 4.49 -3.89
C MET A 97 3.21 3.56 -3.48
N ALA A 98 3.45 2.25 -3.55
CA ALA A 98 2.46 1.25 -3.12
C ALA A 98 3.13 0.10 -2.39
N ASN A 99 2.41 -0.48 -1.42
CA ASN A 99 2.77 -1.77 -0.84
C ASN A 99 2.49 -2.88 -1.86
N GLY A 100 3.34 -3.89 -1.93
CA GLY A 100 3.27 -4.94 -2.97
C GLY A 100 2.37 -6.13 -2.59
N ASP A 101 1.67 -6.05 -1.47
CA ASP A 101 0.81 -7.08 -0.90
C ASP A 101 -0.66 -6.63 -0.79
N LEU A 102 -1.05 -5.66 -1.61
CA LEU A 102 -2.40 -5.09 -1.61
C LEU A 102 -3.28 -5.71 -2.68
N LEU A 103 -4.51 -6.02 -2.31
CA LEU A 103 -5.60 -6.29 -3.24
C LEU A 103 -6.60 -5.13 -3.18
N THR A 104 -6.84 -4.47 -4.30
CA THR A 104 -7.75 -3.32 -4.33
C THR A 104 -8.40 -3.14 -5.70
N SER A 105 -9.55 -2.47 -5.73
CA SER A 105 -10.20 -1.98 -6.94
C SER A 105 -10.19 -0.44 -7.02
N LEU A 106 -9.28 0.22 -6.30
CA LEU A 106 -9.13 1.68 -6.28
C LEU A 106 -8.94 2.25 -7.70
N ASP A 107 -9.67 3.32 -8.05
CA ASP A 107 -9.38 4.11 -9.26
C ASP A 107 -8.06 4.89 -9.11
N ILE A 108 -6.94 4.19 -9.36
CA ILE A 108 -5.59 4.79 -9.28
C ILE A 108 -5.47 5.97 -10.24
N ALA A 109 -6.04 5.88 -11.44
CA ALA A 109 -6.05 6.98 -12.41
C ALA A 109 -6.85 8.19 -11.87
N GLY A 110 -7.99 7.93 -11.21
CA GLY A 110 -8.77 8.95 -10.51
C GLY A 110 -8.00 9.61 -9.38
N MET A 111 -7.24 8.83 -8.61
CA MET A 111 -6.37 9.34 -7.55
C MET A 111 -5.26 10.24 -8.10
N ILE A 112 -4.63 9.87 -9.23
CA ILE A 112 -3.63 10.70 -9.92
C ILE A 112 -4.29 12.01 -10.39
N ARG A 113 -5.46 11.94 -11.05
CA ARG A 113 -6.20 13.14 -11.48
C ARG A 113 -6.57 14.05 -10.29
N PHE A 114 -7.00 13.47 -9.17
CA PHE A 114 -7.29 14.22 -7.95
C PHE A 114 -6.05 14.95 -7.43
N HIS A 115 -4.90 14.26 -7.33
CA HIS A 115 -3.63 14.83 -6.90
C HIS A 115 -3.23 16.03 -7.76
N VAL A 116 -3.23 15.87 -9.09
CA VAL A 116 -2.90 16.94 -10.04
C VAL A 116 -3.87 18.12 -9.92
N ARG A 117 -5.18 17.85 -9.90
CA ARG A 117 -6.21 18.90 -9.84
C ARG A 117 -6.14 19.72 -8.55
N THR A 118 -5.78 19.10 -7.46
CA THR A 118 -5.72 19.77 -6.15
C THR A 118 -4.39 20.46 -5.89
N GLY A 119 -3.34 20.16 -6.68
CA GLY A 119 -2.00 20.66 -6.44
C GLY A 119 -1.40 20.14 -5.13
N ALA A 120 -1.86 18.99 -4.65
CA ALA A 120 -1.34 18.39 -3.42
C ALA A 120 0.12 17.96 -3.61
N HIS A 121 0.92 18.04 -2.55
CA HIS A 121 2.31 17.56 -2.53
C HIS A 121 2.40 16.05 -2.23
N ALA A 122 1.38 15.54 -1.55
CA ALA A 122 1.15 14.12 -1.36
C ALA A 122 -0.35 13.83 -1.33
N THR A 123 -0.76 12.71 -1.93
CA THR A 123 -2.13 12.20 -1.83
C THR A 123 -2.06 10.76 -1.34
N MET A 124 -2.79 10.46 -0.28
CA MET A 124 -2.88 9.13 0.32
C MET A 124 -4.24 8.52 0.02
N GLY A 125 -4.26 7.30 -0.52
CA GLY A 125 -5.48 6.49 -0.60
C GLY A 125 -5.93 6.12 0.80
N VAL A 126 -7.21 6.35 1.11
CA VAL A 126 -7.80 6.04 2.42
C VAL A 126 -9.06 5.19 2.27
N TYR A 127 -9.26 4.29 3.23
CA TYR A 127 -10.39 3.37 3.26
C TYR A 127 -11.17 3.53 4.57
N PRO A 128 -12.51 3.63 4.54
CA PRO A 128 -13.32 3.67 5.75
C PRO A 128 -13.32 2.29 6.42
N ARG A 129 -12.95 2.24 7.69
CA ARG A 129 -12.94 1.02 8.50
C ARG A 129 -13.76 1.22 9.77
N GLU A 130 -14.72 0.34 9.98
CA GLU A 130 -15.45 0.24 11.23
C GLU A 130 -14.66 -0.55 12.26
N VAL A 131 -14.50 0.00 13.46
CA VAL A 131 -13.98 -0.67 14.64
C VAL A 131 -15.12 -0.82 15.63
N LYS A 132 -15.51 -2.06 15.91
CA LYS A 132 -16.57 -2.39 16.87
C LYS A 132 -15.96 -2.82 18.18
N ILE A 133 -16.40 -2.22 19.27
CA ILE A 133 -16.10 -2.70 20.63
C ILE A 133 -17.22 -3.64 21.04
N GLU A 134 -16.88 -4.93 21.28
CA GLU A 134 -17.87 -5.98 21.57
C GLU A 134 -18.43 -5.92 23.02
N PHE A 135 -18.00 -4.92 23.79
CA PHE A 135 -18.38 -4.72 25.19
C PHE A 135 -19.00 -3.34 25.38
N GLY A 136 -19.73 -3.17 26.49
CA GLY A 136 -20.16 -1.85 26.95
C GLY A 136 -18.95 -0.98 27.31
N LEU A 137 -18.83 0.19 26.70
CA LEU A 137 -17.81 1.19 27.01
C LEU A 137 -18.33 2.10 28.11
N ILE A 138 -17.58 2.23 29.20
CA ILE A 138 -17.92 3.05 30.35
C ILE A 138 -16.97 4.22 30.43
N GLU A 139 -17.52 5.43 30.47
CA GLU A 139 -16.75 6.64 30.75
C GLU A 139 -16.87 6.98 32.23
N VAL A 140 -15.74 7.26 32.85
CA VAL A 140 -15.68 7.63 34.27
C VAL A 140 -15.01 9.00 34.44
N ASP A 141 -15.32 9.68 35.56
CA ASP A 141 -14.57 10.86 35.96
C ASP A 141 -13.30 10.46 36.78
N LYS A 142 -12.56 11.51 37.25
CA LYS A 142 -11.35 11.33 38.05
C LYS A 142 -11.59 10.56 39.36
N ASP A 143 -12.82 10.54 39.86
CA ASP A 143 -13.23 9.86 41.10
C ASP A 143 -13.88 8.50 40.82
N MET A 144 -13.72 7.95 39.58
CA MET A 144 -14.28 6.67 39.10
C MET A 144 -15.81 6.63 39.11
N ARG A 145 -16.50 7.76 39.08
CA ARG A 145 -17.96 7.79 38.95
C ARG A 145 -18.33 7.67 37.47
N MET A 146 -19.28 6.82 37.17
CA MET A 146 -19.79 6.64 35.80
C MET A 146 -20.38 7.94 35.23
N ARG A 147 -19.93 8.35 34.06
CA ARG A 147 -20.40 9.50 33.30
C ARG A 147 -21.28 9.11 32.13
N ALA A 148 -20.89 8.06 31.42
CA ALA A 148 -21.63 7.54 30.28
C ALA A 148 -21.45 6.02 30.15
N TYR A 149 -22.43 5.40 29.48
CA TYR A 149 -22.40 3.98 29.10
C TYR A 149 -22.80 3.87 27.64
N HIS A 150 -21.91 3.32 26.80
CA HIS A 150 -22.13 3.11 25.38
C HIS A 150 -22.12 1.60 25.08
N GLU A 151 -23.28 1.02 24.79
CA GLU A 151 -23.39 -0.42 24.52
C GLU A 151 -22.84 -0.73 23.12
N LYS A 152 -21.78 -1.55 23.05
CA LYS A 152 -21.14 -2.04 21.82
C LYS A 152 -20.96 -0.95 20.76
N PRO A 153 -20.28 0.15 21.09
CA PRO A 153 -20.15 1.27 20.17
C PRO A 153 -19.33 0.89 18.93
N ARG A 154 -19.65 1.56 17.82
CA ARG A 154 -18.94 1.45 16.55
C ARG A 154 -18.31 2.77 16.22
N TYR A 155 -17.07 2.73 15.79
CA TYR A 155 -16.31 3.91 15.38
C TYR A 155 -15.85 3.74 13.94
N GLU A 156 -16.14 4.73 13.11
CA GLU A 156 -15.62 4.78 11.75
C GLU A 156 -14.32 5.58 11.73
N HIS A 157 -13.29 5.00 11.12
CA HIS A 157 -11.99 5.65 10.94
C HIS A 157 -11.54 5.51 9.49
N LEU A 158 -10.86 6.53 8.97
CA LEU A 158 -10.13 6.41 7.71
C LEU A 158 -8.76 5.80 8.00
N VAL A 159 -8.46 4.69 7.32
CA VAL A 159 -7.15 4.03 7.40
C VAL A 159 -6.40 4.18 6.09
N SER A 160 -5.07 4.25 6.15
CA SER A 160 -4.22 4.30 4.97
C SER A 160 -4.30 2.98 4.20
N MET A 161 -4.50 3.08 2.88
CA MET A 161 -4.51 1.91 1.99
C MET A 161 -3.11 1.43 1.60
N GLY A 162 -2.05 2.15 1.94
CA GLY A 162 -0.70 1.82 1.49
C GLY A 162 -0.43 2.17 0.02
N ILE A 163 -1.22 3.09 -0.55
CA ILE A 163 -1.02 3.65 -1.89
C ILE A 163 -0.97 5.17 -1.80
N TYR A 164 0.02 5.76 -2.44
CA TYR A 164 0.30 7.20 -2.35
C TYR A 164 0.71 7.75 -3.71
N VAL A 165 0.27 8.97 -4.05
CA VAL A 165 0.82 9.78 -5.14
C VAL A 165 1.64 10.90 -4.49
N LEU A 166 2.89 11.04 -4.89
CA LEU A 166 3.88 11.89 -4.21
C LEU A 166 4.62 12.76 -5.22
N ASP A 167 4.83 14.02 -4.89
CA ASP A 167 5.71 14.93 -5.62
C ASP A 167 7.16 14.77 -5.16
N SER A 168 8.07 14.42 -6.07
CA SER A 168 9.49 14.17 -5.78
C SER A 168 10.17 15.35 -5.10
N ALA A 169 9.84 16.59 -5.49
CA ALA A 169 10.42 17.79 -4.92
C ALA A 169 10.15 17.94 -3.42
N HIS A 170 8.96 17.52 -2.97
CA HIS A 170 8.54 17.60 -1.57
C HIS A 170 8.97 16.39 -0.73
N VAL A 171 9.21 15.23 -1.36
CA VAL A 171 9.72 14.03 -0.69
C VAL A 171 11.23 14.09 -0.49
N ARG A 172 11.97 14.56 -1.50
CA ARG A 172 13.44 14.58 -1.55
C ARG A 172 14.14 15.12 -0.30
N PRO A 173 13.71 16.23 0.34
CA PRO A 173 14.33 16.74 1.55
C PRO A 173 14.29 15.80 2.76
N HIS A 174 13.35 14.84 2.75
CA HIS A 174 13.04 13.99 3.90
C HIS A 174 13.61 12.57 3.79
N VAL A 175 14.09 12.16 2.61
CA VAL A 175 14.61 10.80 2.36
C VAL A 175 16.10 10.85 2.08
N LYS A 176 16.82 9.78 2.48
CA LYS A 176 18.24 9.60 2.18
C LYS A 176 18.51 8.13 1.87
N PRO A 177 19.43 7.82 0.93
CA PRO A 177 19.82 6.45 0.65
C PRO A 177 20.28 5.71 1.92
N GLY A 178 19.80 4.50 2.13
CA GLY A 178 20.21 3.63 3.24
C GLY A 178 19.69 4.03 4.62
N ILE A 179 18.84 5.04 4.74
CA ILE A 179 18.27 5.46 6.03
C ILE A 179 16.86 4.90 6.18
N TYR A 180 16.62 4.25 7.33
CA TYR A 180 15.29 3.75 7.70
C TYR A 180 14.28 4.88 7.83
N LEU A 181 13.12 4.70 7.19
CA LEU A 181 12.00 5.62 7.28
C LEU A 181 10.69 4.89 6.94
N ASP A 182 9.67 5.07 7.74
CA ASP A 182 8.32 4.60 7.42
C ASP A 182 7.45 5.69 6.79
N MET A 183 6.45 5.29 5.99
CA MET A 183 5.54 6.24 5.32
C MET A 183 4.82 7.17 6.27
N PRO A 184 4.29 6.73 7.42
CA PRO A 184 3.67 7.65 8.38
C PRO A 184 4.64 8.75 8.84
N ASP A 185 5.89 8.40 9.14
CA ASP A 185 6.91 9.36 9.57
C ASP A 185 7.29 10.33 8.45
N LEU A 186 7.39 9.83 7.20
CA LEU A 186 7.62 10.69 6.03
C LEU A 186 6.50 11.72 5.90
N LEU A 187 5.24 11.29 5.92
CA LEU A 187 4.08 12.18 5.78
C LEU A 187 4.00 13.20 6.92
N ILE A 188 4.26 12.79 8.17
CA ILE A 188 4.31 13.69 9.32
C ILE A 188 5.41 14.75 9.15
N ARG A 189 6.62 14.35 8.70
CA ARG A 189 7.72 15.31 8.43
C ARG A 189 7.37 16.27 7.31
N MET A 190 6.79 15.78 6.20
CA MET A 190 6.32 16.61 5.10
C MET A 190 5.26 17.62 5.56
N ALA A 191 4.26 17.18 6.32
CA ALA A 191 3.22 18.06 6.87
C ALA A 191 3.82 19.11 7.80
N GLY A 192 4.74 18.73 8.69
CA GLY A 192 5.47 19.64 9.58
C GLY A 192 6.33 20.66 8.83
N ALA A 193 6.75 20.35 7.60
CA ALA A 193 7.47 21.28 6.71
C ALA A 193 6.51 22.12 5.83
N GLY A 194 5.19 22.04 6.03
CA GLY A 194 4.20 22.84 5.32
C GLY A 194 3.72 22.22 3.99
N SER A 195 4.00 20.93 3.74
CA SER A 195 3.46 20.25 2.56
C SER A 195 1.94 20.06 2.67
N ASP A 196 1.22 20.27 1.55
CA ASP A 196 -0.22 19.96 1.42
C ASP A 196 -0.37 18.45 1.20
N ILE A 197 -0.90 17.75 2.21
CA ILE A 197 -1.16 16.32 2.17
C ILE A 197 -2.67 16.09 2.18
N ARG A 198 -3.16 15.39 1.17
CA ARG A 198 -4.60 15.13 1.01
C ARG A 198 -4.91 13.64 1.03
N CYS A 199 -6.14 13.31 1.40
CA CYS A 199 -6.69 11.98 1.37
C CYS A 199 -7.60 11.83 0.14
N PHE A 200 -7.46 10.70 -0.55
CA PHE A 200 -8.36 10.29 -1.62
C PHE A 200 -9.14 9.07 -1.17
N GLN A 201 -10.46 9.19 -1.13
CA GLN A 201 -11.38 8.12 -0.79
C GLN A 201 -12.20 7.76 -2.01
N ASP A 202 -12.34 6.46 -2.26
CA ASP A 202 -13.15 5.91 -3.35
C ASP A 202 -14.04 4.78 -2.82
N GLN A 203 -15.13 4.49 -3.53
CA GLN A 203 -15.94 3.31 -3.28
C GLN A 203 -15.29 2.10 -3.93
N CYS A 204 -14.32 1.53 -3.27
CA CYS A 204 -13.52 0.42 -3.79
C CYS A 204 -13.47 -0.73 -2.77
N PHE A 205 -13.05 -1.89 -3.25
CA PHE A 205 -12.55 -2.95 -2.38
C PHE A 205 -11.10 -2.68 -2.02
N TRP A 206 -10.72 -2.99 -0.78
CA TRP A 206 -9.32 -2.91 -0.32
C TRP A 206 -9.05 -3.93 0.77
N LEU A 207 -7.93 -4.64 0.63
CA LEU A 207 -7.44 -5.60 1.59
C LEU A 207 -5.90 -5.60 1.60
N ASP A 208 -5.31 -5.47 2.78
CA ASP A 208 -3.89 -5.76 3.04
C ASP A 208 -3.77 -7.25 3.36
N ILE A 209 -3.09 -8.01 2.50
CA ILE A 209 -2.90 -9.45 2.69
C ILE A 209 -1.79 -9.67 3.73
N GLY A 210 -2.13 -9.43 4.99
CA GLY A 210 -1.21 -9.49 6.10
C GLY A 210 -1.33 -10.73 6.99
N ARG A 211 -2.47 -11.43 6.96
CA ARG A 211 -2.81 -12.57 7.81
C ARG A 211 -3.48 -13.68 6.99
N PRO A 212 -3.50 -14.95 7.49
CA PRO A 212 -4.19 -16.05 6.81
C PRO A 212 -5.67 -15.76 6.51
N GLU A 213 -6.38 -15.09 7.42
CA GLU A 213 -7.78 -14.73 7.26
C GLU A 213 -7.96 -13.72 6.11
N ASP A 214 -7.06 -12.72 6.02
CA ASP A 214 -7.07 -11.74 4.93
C ASP A 214 -6.79 -12.43 3.59
N PHE A 215 -5.88 -13.40 3.57
CA PHE A 215 -5.56 -14.17 2.38
C PHE A 215 -6.72 -15.04 1.91
N ALA A 216 -7.40 -15.73 2.83
CA ALA A 216 -8.60 -16.52 2.51
C ALA A 216 -9.71 -15.63 1.94
N LEU A 217 -9.95 -14.47 2.55
CA LEU A 217 -10.91 -13.49 2.06
C LEU A 217 -10.53 -12.95 0.67
N ALA A 218 -9.24 -12.69 0.44
CA ALA A 218 -8.73 -12.24 -0.85
C ALA A 218 -8.99 -13.27 -1.96
N GLN A 219 -8.78 -14.57 -1.67
CA GLN A 219 -9.07 -15.66 -2.61
C GLN A 219 -10.57 -15.73 -2.93
N GLU A 220 -11.43 -15.71 -1.92
CA GLU A 220 -12.89 -15.73 -2.12
C GLU A 220 -13.36 -14.55 -3.00
N MET A 221 -12.83 -13.36 -2.73
CA MET A 221 -13.19 -12.15 -3.48
C MET A 221 -12.70 -12.23 -4.93
N TYR A 222 -11.48 -12.71 -5.14
CA TYR A 222 -10.92 -12.89 -6.48
C TYR A 222 -11.68 -13.94 -7.29
N GLU A 223 -12.00 -15.11 -6.70
CA GLU A 223 -12.77 -16.17 -7.36
C GLU A 223 -14.19 -15.70 -7.72
N ARG A 224 -14.80 -14.86 -6.89
CA ARG A 224 -16.13 -14.33 -7.13
C ARG A 224 -16.20 -13.41 -8.35
N ASP A 225 -15.21 -12.52 -8.51
CA ASP A 225 -15.16 -11.57 -9.64
C ASP A 225 -13.71 -11.14 -9.94
N PRO A 226 -12.94 -11.95 -10.69
CA PRO A 226 -11.57 -11.60 -11.07
C PRO A 226 -11.48 -10.29 -11.86
N LYS A 227 -12.54 -9.93 -12.62
CA LYS A 227 -12.55 -8.74 -13.48
C LYS A 227 -12.50 -7.44 -12.71
N VAL A 228 -12.96 -7.41 -11.46
CA VAL A 228 -12.83 -6.24 -10.58
C VAL A 228 -11.37 -5.84 -10.41
N PHE A 229 -10.45 -6.81 -10.37
CA PHE A 229 -9.02 -6.60 -10.14
C PHE A 229 -8.21 -6.56 -11.44
N LEU A 230 -8.53 -7.40 -12.40
CA LEU A 230 -7.87 -7.45 -13.71
C LEU A 230 -8.40 -6.38 -14.67
N GLY A 231 -9.63 -5.91 -14.48
CA GLY A 231 -10.35 -5.06 -15.41
C GLY A 231 -10.99 -5.85 -16.56
N PRO A 232 -11.66 -5.16 -17.49
CA PRO A 232 -12.15 -5.81 -18.69
C PRO A 232 -10.98 -6.40 -19.48
N ASP A 233 -11.21 -7.58 -20.07
CA ASP A 233 -10.24 -8.23 -20.96
C ASP A 233 -9.75 -7.23 -22.02
N PRO A 234 -8.46 -7.26 -22.39
CA PRO A 234 -7.89 -6.36 -23.38
C PRO A 234 -8.52 -6.52 -24.77
#